data_bbe750da70aab5a0bd9b27269b3147f3
#
_entry.id   bbe750da70aab5a0bd9b27269b3147f3
#
_cell.length_a   1.000
_cell.length_b   1.000
_cell.length_c   1.000
_cell.angle_alpha   90.00
_cell.angle_beta   90.00
_cell.angle_gamma   90.00
#
_symmetry.space_group_name_H-M   'P 1'
#
loop_
_entity.id
_entity.type
_entity.pdbx_description
1 polymer ?
#
loop_
_entity_poly.entity_id
_entity_poly.type
_entity_poly.pdbx_seq_one_letter_code
_entity_poly.pdbx_strand_id
1 'polypeptide(L)'
;MMPKVTRKAPRRRASKLRPEEIRELFSRLAELDPDPKTELDYTTPFELLVAVILSAQATDVGVNKATRRLFPVANTPSAIVALGEDGLKRYISSIGLYNAKAANVIAMCAMLLDLHDGQVPRTREALEALPGVGRKTANVVLNTAFGEPTMAVDTHIFRVANRTGLAPGKNVREVEDGLLKVVPPDYIRGAHHWLILHGRYTCKARKPECWRCPIRDICRFPEKNLSP
;
A
#
# COMPACT_ATOMS: atom_id res chain seq x y z
N MET A 1 16.78 -44.51 -10.42
CA MET A 1 17.28 -43.71 -9.30
C MET A 1 16.51 -42.36 -9.28
N MET A 2 15.49 -42.21 -8.42
CA MET A 2 14.65 -41.00 -8.37
C MET A 2 15.38 -39.91 -7.57
N PRO A 3 15.33 -38.63 -7.99
CA PRO A 3 15.97 -37.57 -7.25
C PRO A 3 15.24 -37.31 -5.93
N LYS A 4 15.98 -37.31 -4.81
CA LYS A 4 15.48 -36.95 -3.47
C LYS A 4 15.01 -35.50 -3.47
N VAL A 5 13.69 -35.28 -3.35
CA VAL A 5 13.11 -33.96 -3.07
C VAL A 5 13.51 -33.58 -1.66
N THR A 6 14.48 -32.69 -1.52
CA THR A 6 14.86 -32.08 -0.24
C THR A 6 13.75 -31.13 0.22
N ARG A 7 12.92 -31.57 1.16
CA ARG A 7 11.99 -30.70 1.88
C ARG A 7 12.78 -29.61 2.58
N LYS A 8 12.65 -28.34 2.13
CA LYS A 8 13.16 -27.19 2.88
C LYS A 8 12.52 -27.21 4.27
N ALA A 9 13.37 -27.17 5.31
CA ALA A 9 12.92 -27.05 6.69
C ALA A 9 12.00 -25.83 6.87
N PRO A 10 10.96 -25.90 7.73
CA PRO A 10 10.07 -24.79 7.98
C PRO A 10 10.87 -23.58 8.47
N ARG A 11 10.77 -22.44 7.78
CA ARG A 11 11.41 -21.18 8.21
C ARG A 11 10.92 -20.84 9.62
N ARG A 12 11.83 -20.84 10.60
CA ARG A 12 11.53 -20.34 11.94
C ARG A 12 10.98 -18.92 11.82
N ARG A 13 9.83 -18.65 12.43
CA ARG A 13 9.30 -17.28 12.55
C ARG A 13 10.32 -16.44 13.31
N ALA A 14 10.55 -15.22 12.83
CA ALA A 14 11.35 -14.26 13.56
C ALA A 14 10.75 -14.02 14.95
N SER A 15 11.58 -13.90 15.99
CA SER A 15 11.11 -13.47 17.29
C SER A 15 10.54 -12.05 17.19
N LYS A 16 9.50 -11.75 17.98
CA LYS A 16 8.90 -10.41 17.97
C LYS A 16 9.87 -9.38 18.55
N LEU A 17 9.75 -8.15 18.03
CA LEU A 17 10.40 -6.99 18.64
C LEU A 17 9.73 -6.63 19.96
N ARG A 18 10.49 -6.10 20.91
CA ARG A 18 10.01 -5.53 22.17
C ARG A 18 9.44 -4.13 21.94
N PRO A 19 8.54 -3.61 22.80
CA PRO A 19 7.93 -2.28 22.60
C PRO A 19 8.94 -1.14 22.42
N GLU A 20 10.05 -1.13 23.18
CA GLU A 20 11.12 -0.14 23.03
C GLU A 20 11.85 -0.23 21.69
N GLU A 21 12.08 -1.45 21.17
CA GLU A 21 12.68 -1.66 19.86
C GLU A 21 11.74 -1.23 18.71
N ILE A 22 10.43 -1.38 18.91
CA ILE A 22 9.42 -0.91 17.95
C ILE A 22 9.42 0.61 17.90
N ARG A 23 9.44 1.28 19.05
CA ARG A 23 9.51 2.74 19.12
C ARG A 23 10.79 3.27 18.46
N GLU A 24 11.92 2.66 18.76
CA GLU A 24 13.21 2.99 18.15
C GLU A 24 13.19 2.81 16.63
N LEU A 25 12.57 1.72 16.13
CA LEU A 25 12.41 1.46 14.70
C LEU A 25 11.69 2.62 14.01
N PHE A 26 10.54 3.04 14.55
CA PHE A 26 9.77 4.13 13.95
C PHE A 26 10.42 5.50 14.15
N SER A 27 11.11 5.76 15.26
CA SER A 27 11.90 6.98 15.44
C SER A 27 12.94 7.15 14.35
N ARG A 28 13.72 6.11 14.07
CA ARG A 28 14.74 6.15 13.01
C ARG A 28 14.15 6.33 11.61
N LEU A 29 13.00 5.70 11.33
CA LEU A 29 12.35 5.87 10.04
C LEU A 29 11.77 7.29 9.89
N ALA A 30 11.22 7.86 10.97
CA ALA A 30 10.69 9.22 11.00
C ALA A 30 11.78 10.28 10.91
N GLU A 31 12.95 10.05 11.50
CA GLU A 31 14.12 10.94 11.38
C GLU A 31 14.63 11.02 9.94
N LEU A 32 14.58 9.90 9.19
CA LEU A 32 15.03 9.85 7.80
C LEU A 32 14.01 10.47 6.82
N ASP A 33 12.73 10.38 7.14
CA ASP A 33 11.64 10.90 6.33
C ASP A 33 10.51 11.37 7.26
N PRO A 34 10.56 12.65 7.70
CA PRO A 34 9.58 13.18 8.66
C PRO A 34 8.15 13.31 8.10
N ASP A 35 7.98 13.36 6.78
CA ASP A 35 6.68 13.53 6.12
C ASP A 35 6.52 12.51 4.97
N PRO A 36 6.40 11.21 5.32
CA PRO A 36 6.36 10.13 4.33
C PRO A 36 5.07 10.18 3.51
N LYS A 37 5.20 10.18 2.19
CA LYS A 37 4.07 10.30 1.26
C LYS A 37 3.95 9.11 0.32
N THR A 38 2.75 8.93 -0.22
CA THR A 38 2.55 8.03 -1.36
C THR A 38 3.30 8.55 -2.59
N GLU A 39 3.72 7.63 -3.45
CA GLU A 39 4.34 7.97 -4.74
C GLU A 39 3.29 8.22 -5.85
N LEU A 40 1.99 8.08 -5.54
CA LEU A 40 0.90 8.44 -6.45
C LEU A 40 0.66 9.95 -6.44
N ASP A 41 0.50 10.54 -7.63
CA ASP A 41 0.14 11.96 -7.80
C ASP A 41 -1.38 12.13 -7.63
N TYR A 42 -1.80 13.02 -6.72
CA TYR A 42 -3.20 13.37 -6.52
C TYR A 42 -3.31 14.73 -5.82
N THR A 43 -4.45 15.39 -5.95
CA THR A 43 -4.78 16.65 -5.26
C THR A 43 -6.04 16.54 -4.41
N THR A 44 -6.92 15.58 -4.69
CA THR A 44 -8.18 15.37 -3.97
C THR A 44 -8.31 13.91 -3.50
N PRO A 45 -9.14 13.63 -2.47
CA PRO A 45 -9.45 12.26 -2.07
C PRO A 45 -10.01 11.40 -3.21
N PHE A 46 -10.77 12.01 -4.13
CA PHE A 46 -11.30 11.32 -5.31
C PHE A 46 -10.18 10.92 -6.29
N GLU A 47 -9.27 11.83 -6.60
CA GLU A 47 -8.12 11.51 -7.44
C GLU A 47 -7.26 10.40 -6.83
N LEU A 48 -7.04 10.44 -5.50
CA LEU A 48 -6.34 9.36 -4.80
C LEU A 48 -7.08 8.03 -4.96
N LEU A 49 -8.39 7.99 -4.74
CA LEU A 49 -9.19 6.76 -4.87
C LEU A 49 -9.05 6.17 -6.28
N VAL A 50 -9.19 6.99 -7.31
CA VAL A 50 -9.00 6.56 -8.72
C VAL A 50 -7.58 6.04 -8.93
N ALA A 51 -6.56 6.80 -8.50
CA ALA A 51 -5.16 6.40 -8.65
C ALA A 51 -4.84 5.07 -7.95
N VAL A 52 -5.39 4.83 -6.74
CA VAL A 52 -5.19 3.58 -6.00
C VAL A 52 -5.90 2.40 -6.69
N ILE A 53 -7.11 2.58 -7.23
CA ILE A 53 -7.78 1.55 -8.04
C ILE A 53 -6.93 1.21 -9.28
N LEU A 54 -6.41 2.22 -9.96
CA LEU A 54 -5.56 2.04 -11.14
C LEU A 54 -4.21 1.38 -10.80
N SER A 55 -3.70 1.54 -9.57
CA SER A 55 -2.41 0.97 -9.16
C SER A 55 -2.43 -0.54 -8.89
N ALA A 56 -3.60 -1.18 -8.84
CA ALA A 56 -3.69 -2.62 -8.69
C ALA A 56 -2.92 -3.34 -9.82
N GLN A 57 -1.86 -4.08 -9.47
CA GLN A 57 -0.95 -4.77 -10.42
C GLN A 57 -0.33 -3.82 -11.48
N ALA A 58 -0.09 -2.57 -11.11
CA ALA A 58 0.59 -1.58 -11.97
C ALA A 58 1.64 -0.83 -11.14
N THR A 59 2.57 -0.18 -11.82
CA THR A 59 3.57 0.68 -11.15
C THR A 59 3.00 2.08 -10.93
N ASP A 60 3.38 2.72 -9.81
CA ASP A 60 2.95 4.09 -9.51
C ASP A 60 3.37 5.07 -10.62
N VAL A 61 4.56 4.88 -11.22
CA VAL A 61 5.03 5.65 -12.37
C VAL A 61 4.08 5.52 -13.58
N GLY A 62 3.63 4.29 -13.88
CA GLY A 62 2.67 4.04 -14.97
C GLY A 62 1.31 4.67 -14.70
N VAL A 63 0.84 4.59 -13.46
CA VAL A 63 -0.41 5.24 -13.03
C VAL A 63 -0.29 6.75 -13.14
N ASN A 64 0.75 7.36 -12.59
CA ASN A 64 0.97 8.81 -12.64
C ASN A 64 1.02 9.33 -14.08
N LYS A 65 1.69 8.58 -14.99
CA LYS A 65 1.70 8.95 -16.42
C LYS A 65 0.30 9.01 -17.04
N ALA A 66 -0.59 8.10 -16.63
CA ALA A 66 -1.98 8.08 -17.12
C ALA A 66 -2.83 9.16 -16.45
N THR A 67 -2.75 9.31 -15.12
CA THR A 67 -3.56 10.26 -14.36
C THR A 67 -3.20 11.71 -14.63
N ARG A 68 -1.93 12.04 -14.90
CA ARG A 68 -1.51 13.38 -15.35
C ARG A 68 -2.19 13.84 -16.65
N ARG A 69 -2.65 12.90 -17.49
CA ARG A 69 -3.42 13.18 -18.70
C ARG A 69 -4.91 13.16 -18.45
N LEU A 70 -5.38 12.34 -17.49
CA LEU A 70 -6.79 12.16 -17.17
C LEU A 70 -7.34 13.28 -16.29
N PHE A 71 -6.69 13.59 -15.16
CA PHE A 71 -7.23 14.50 -14.16
C PHE A 71 -7.43 15.94 -14.62
N PRO A 72 -6.64 16.53 -15.53
CA PRO A 72 -6.95 17.84 -16.09
C PRO A 72 -8.26 17.88 -16.90
N VAL A 73 -8.75 16.71 -17.37
CA VAL A 73 -9.97 16.59 -18.17
C VAL A 73 -11.15 16.09 -17.32
N ALA A 74 -10.89 15.13 -16.41
CA ALA A 74 -11.93 14.50 -15.62
C ALA A 74 -11.37 14.11 -14.22
N ASN A 75 -11.57 14.97 -13.23
CA ASN A 75 -11.13 14.77 -11.84
C ASN A 75 -12.28 14.80 -10.82
N THR A 76 -13.51 14.60 -11.28
CA THR A 76 -14.69 14.43 -10.44
C THR A 76 -15.49 13.19 -10.87
N PRO A 77 -16.31 12.59 -10.00
CA PRO A 77 -17.16 11.46 -10.38
C PRO A 77 -18.03 11.76 -11.60
N SER A 78 -18.66 12.93 -11.64
CA SER A 78 -19.52 13.34 -12.76
C SER A 78 -18.75 13.49 -14.06
N ALA A 79 -17.54 14.07 -14.03
CA ALA A 79 -16.71 14.22 -15.23
C ALA A 79 -16.24 12.85 -15.77
N ILE A 80 -15.88 11.90 -14.88
CA ILE A 80 -15.53 10.53 -15.28
C ILE A 80 -16.71 9.79 -15.91
N VAL A 81 -17.91 9.91 -15.32
CA VAL A 81 -19.13 9.31 -15.89
C VAL A 81 -19.45 9.92 -17.25
N ALA A 82 -19.36 11.25 -17.38
CA ALA A 82 -19.57 11.96 -18.66
C ALA A 82 -18.55 11.56 -19.75
N LEU A 83 -17.29 11.26 -19.35
CA LEU A 83 -16.28 10.76 -20.28
C LEU A 83 -16.63 9.37 -20.85
N GLY A 84 -17.35 8.57 -20.05
CA GLY A 84 -17.73 7.21 -20.38
C GLY A 84 -16.58 6.21 -20.33
N GLU A 85 -16.91 4.92 -20.38
CA GLU A 85 -15.92 3.85 -20.25
C GLU A 85 -14.89 3.89 -21.38
N ASP A 86 -15.31 4.08 -22.63
CA ASP A 86 -14.39 4.12 -23.77
C ASP A 86 -13.52 5.39 -23.75
N GLY A 87 -14.05 6.51 -23.31
CA GLY A 87 -13.30 7.73 -23.07
C GLY A 87 -12.20 7.52 -22.03
N LEU A 88 -12.55 6.92 -20.89
CA LEU A 88 -11.60 6.61 -19.82
C LEU A 88 -10.50 5.64 -20.29
N LYS A 89 -10.84 4.59 -21.03
CA LYS A 89 -9.88 3.62 -21.59
C LYS A 89 -8.78 4.28 -22.40
N ARG A 90 -9.05 5.36 -23.14
CA ARG A 90 -8.06 6.09 -23.94
C ARG A 90 -6.93 6.67 -23.09
N TYR A 91 -7.21 7.05 -21.83
CA TYR A 91 -6.22 7.57 -20.90
C TYR A 91 -5.45 6.49 -20.18
N ILE A 92 -6.09 5.35 -19.86
CA ILE A 92 -5.51 4.30 -19.00
C ILE A 92 -5.08 3.04 -19.77
N SER A 93 -5.12 3.02 -21.09
CA SER A 93 -4.79 1.85 -21.94
C SER A 93 -3.37 1.32 -21.74
N SER A 94 -2.44 2.15 -21.24
CA SER A 94 -1.08 1.74 -20.88
C SER A 94 -0.96 0.99 -19.55
N ILE A 95 -2.06 0.92 -18.77
CA ILE A 95 -2.10 0.25 -17.46
C ILE A 95 -2.64 -1.16 -17.65
N GLY A 96 -2.00 -2.15 -17.02
CA GLY A 96 -2.50 -3.53 -17.05
C GLY A 96 -3.93 -3.66 -16.53
N LEU A 97 -4.73 -4.55 -17.13
CA LEU A 97 -6.13 -4.79 -16.79
C LEU A 97 -7.04 -3.55 -16.99
N TYR A 98 -6.68 -2.65 -17.89
CA TYR A 98 -7.35 -1.36 -18.07
C TYR A 98 -8.85 -1.47 -18.37
N ASN A 99 -9.30 -2.53 -19.06
CA ASN A 99 -10.73 -2.74 -19.33
C ASN A 99 -11.55 -2.93 -18.04
N ALA A 100 -11.12 -3.86 -17.18
CA ALA A 100 -11.78 -4.10 -15.90
C ALA A 100 -11.66 -2.89 -14.96
N LYS A 101 -10.51 -2.19 -14.99
CA LYS A 101 -10.32 -0.97 -14.22
C LYS A 101 -11.21 0.16 -14.68
N ALA A 102 -11.39 0.36 -16.00
CA ALA A 102 -12.29 1.35 -16.53
C ALA A 102 -13.75 1.07 -16.09
N ALA A 103 -14.22 -0.14 -16.26
CA ALA A 103 -15.55 -0.55 -15.83
C ALA A 103 -15.76 -0.29 -14.32
N ASN A 104 -14.80 -0.70 -13.48
CA ASN A 104 -14.87 -0.47 -12.03
C ASN A 104 -14.87 1.02 -11.68
N VAL A 105 -14.02 1.84 -12.30
CA VAL A 105 -13.98 3.28 -12.02
C VAL A 105 -15.27 3.97 -12.45
N ILE A 106 -15.85 3.65 -13.60
CA ILE A 106 -17.15 4.18 -14.02
C ILE A 106 -18.25 3.79 -13.02
N ALA A 107 -18.36 2.51 -12.68
CA ALA A 107 -19.35 2.03 -11.73
C ALA A 107 -19.17 2.63 -10.33
N MET A 108 -17.92 2.77 -9.86
CA MET A 108 -17.59 3.46 -8.61
C MET A 108 -18.04 4.92 -8.64
N CYS A 109 -17.77 5.65 -9.74
CA CYS A 109 -18.20 7.04 -9.88
C CYS A 109 -19.73 7.18 -9.86
N ALA A 110 -20.46 6.32 -10.57
CA ALA A 110 -21.91 6.29 -10.52
C ALA A 110 -22.41 6.08 -9.09
N MET A 111 -21.85 5.10 -8.38
CA MET A 111 -22.24 4.82 -6.99
C MET A 111 -21.89 5.97 -6.02
N LEU A 112 -20.78 6.68 -6.24
CA LEU A 112 -20.47 7.88 -5.46
C LEU A 112 -21.50 8.99 -5.66
N LEU A 113 -21.99 9.19 -6.90
CA LEU A 113 -23.03 10.16 -7.19
C LEU A 113 -24.37 9.78 -6.57
N ASP A 114 -24.73 8.51 -6.67
CA ASP A 114 -26.05 8.02 -6.23
C ASP A 114 -26.17 7.93 -4.69
N LEU A 115 -25.10 7.54 -3.98
CA LEU A 115 -25.15 7.21 -2.55
C LEU A 115 -24.31 8.11 -1.65
N HIS A 116 -23.44 8.95 -2.21
CA HIS A 116 -22.45 9.71 -1.43
C HIS A 116 -22.29 11.16 -1.91
N ASP A 117 -23.27 11.71 -2.64
CA ASP A 117 -23.25 13.10 -3.15
C ASP A 117 -21.96 13.45 -3.92
N GLY A 118 -21.39 12.46 -4.62
CA GLY A 118 -20.11 12.58 -5.33
C GLY A 118 -18.87 12.65 -4.43
N GLN A 119 -19.01 12.41 -3.13
CA GLN A 119 -17.89 12.47 -2.18
C GLN A 119 -17.33 11.08 -1.89
N VAL A 120 -16.03 11.01 -1.58
CA VAL A 120 -15.39 9.78 -1.13
C VAL A 120 -15.79 9.50 0.32
N PRO A 121 -16.41 8.35 0.61
CA PRO A 121 -16.83 8.02 1.98
C PRO A 121 -15.63 7.79 2.90
N ARG A 122 -15.83 8.09 4.21
CA ARG A 122 -14.79 8.03 5.24
C ARG A 122 -14.86 6.78 6.13
N THR A 123 -15.64 5.78 5.73
CA THR A 123 -15.70 4.51 6.47
C THR A 123 -15.19 3.38 5.58
N ARG A 124 -14.61 2.36 6.21
CA ARG A 124 -14.09 1.21 5.47
C ARG A 124 -15.20 0.47 4.77
N GLU A 125 -16.32 0.28 5.45
CA GLU A 125 -17.49 -0.45 4.95
C GLU A 125 -18.04 0.20 3.68
N ALA A 126 -18.21 1.52 3.69
CA ALA A 126 -18.68 2.26 2.53
C ALA A 126 -17.67 2.26 1.38
N LEU A 127 -16.36 2.34 1.68
CA LEU A 127 -15.31 2.23 0.67
C LEU A 127 -15.25 0.84 0.05
N GLU A 128 -15.29 -0.23 0.86
CA GLU A 128 -15.25 -1.62 0.38
C GLU A 128 -16.51 -2.00 -0.43
N ALA A 129 -17.62 -1.29 -0.26
CA ALA A 129 -18.81 -1.46 -1.09
C ALA A 129 -18.66 -0.91 -2.52
N LEU A 130 -17.68 0.00 -2.75
CA LEU A 130 -17.46 0.60 -4.07
C LEU A 130 -16.79 -0.40 -5.04
N PRO A 131 -17.23 -0.45 -6.31
CA PRO A 131 -16.61 -1.27 -7.34
C PRO A 131 -15.10 -1.03 -7.47
N GLY A 132 -14.32 -2.12 -7.46
CA GLY A 132 -12.86 -2.07 -7.56
C GLY A 132 -12.13 -1.69 -6.27
N VAL A 133 -12.84 -1.49 -5.18
CA VAL A 133 -12.27 -1.14 -3.87
C VAL A 133 -12.31 -2.34 -2.94
N GLY A 134 -11.15 -2.93 -2.70
CA GLY A 134 -10.98 -3.93 -1.66
C GLY A 134 -10.41 -3.32 -0.37
N ARG A 135 -10.28 -4.13 0.68
CA ARG A 135 -9.77 -3.72 1.99
C ARG A 135 -8.45 -2.94 1.94
N LYS A 136 -7.50 -3.40 1.11
CA LYS A 136 -6.22 -2.68 0.96
C LYS A 136 -6.44 -1.28 0.41
N THR A 137 -7.23 -1.13 -0.65
CA THR A 137 -7.55 0.16 -1.27
C THR A 137 -8.26 1.07 -0.26
N ALA A 138 -9.27 0.57 0.44
CA ALA A 138 -9.96 1.32 1.49
C ALA A 138 -9.01 1.82 2.57
N ASN A 139 -8.13 0.96 3.10
CA ASN A 139 -7.14 1.34 4.10
C ASN A 139 -6.13 2.39 3.60
N VAL A 140 -5.68 2.30 2.33
CA VAL A 140 -4.81 3.34 1.74
C VAL A 140 -5.53 4.69 1.70
N VAL A 141 -6.76 4.73 1.19
CA VAL A 141 -7.53 5.97 1.07
C VAL A 141 -7.81 6.57 2.44
N LEU A 142 -8.25 5.77 3.41
CA LEU A 142 -8.50 6.22 4.79
C LEU A 142 -7.25 6.81 5.44
N ASN A 143 -6.12 6.13 5.32
CA ASN A 143 -4.86 6.62 5.90
C ASN A 143 -4.37 7.87 5.19
N THR A 144 -4.29 7.83 3.85
CA THR A 144 -3.59 8.86 3.07
C THR A 144 -4.44 10.12 2.88
N ALA A 145 -5.75 9.98 2.59
CA ALA A 145 -6.62 11.14 2.34
C ALA A 145 -7.25 11.70 3.62
N PHE A 146 -7.49 10.86 4.62
CA PHE A 146 -8.25 11.26 5.81
C PHE A 146 -7.44 11.18 7.11
N GLY A 147 -6.20 10.67 7.06
CA GLY A 147 -5.34 10.54 8.24
C GLY A 147 -5.80 9.50 9.25
N GLU A 148 -6.69 8.59 8.83
CA GLU A 148 -7.20 7.53 9.71
C GLU A 148 -6.09 6.52 10.06
N PRO A 149 -6.09 5.97 11.28
CA PRO A 149 -5.06 5.05 11.75
C PRO A 149 -5.22 3.65 11.14
N THR A 150 -5.18 3.55 9.82
CA THR A 150 -5.29 2.28 9.09
C THR A 150 -3.95 1.81 8.54
N MET A 151 -3.85 0.51 8.26
CA MET A 151 -2.65 -0.13 7.74
C MET A 151 -3.00 -0.98 6.51
N ALA A 152 -2.55 -0.56 5.33
CA ALA A 152 -2.81 -1.28 4.09
C ALA A 152 -1.66 -2.24 3.78
N VAL A 153 -1.71 -3.45 4.32
CA VAL A 153 -0.63 -4.42 4.17
C VAL A 153 -0.57 -4.96 2.74
N ASP A 154 0.49 -4.59 2.04
CA ASP A 154 0.87 -5.13 0.75
C ASP A 154 2.03 -6.15 0.88
N THR A 155 2.57 -6.60 -0.25
CA THR A 155 3.70 -7.55 -0.26
C THR A 155 4.98 -6.97 0.35
N HIS A 156 5.17 -5.63 0.30
CA HIS A 156 6.31 -4.95 0.89
C HIS A 156 6.18 -4.91 2.41
N ILE A 157 5.08 -4.41 2.92
CA ILE A 157 4.80 -4.33 4.36
C ILE A 157 4.74 -5.74 4.97
N PHE A 158 4.08 -6.70 4.30
CA PHE A 158 4.06 -8.08 4.74
C PHE A 158 5.46 -8.66 4.93
N ARG A 159 6.35 -8.41 3.97
CA ARG A 159 7.75 -8.86 4.03
C ARG A 159 8.53 -8.16 5.15
N VAL A 160 8.42 -6.83 5.25
CA VAL A 160 9.12 -6.04 6.27
C VAL A 160 8.69 -6.47 7.66
N ALA A 161 7.39 -6.54 7.93
CA ALA A 161 6.85 -6.93 9.23
C ALA A 161 7.31 -8.33 9.67
N ASN A 162 7.33 -9.30 8.73
CA ASN A 162 7.79 -10.66 9.02
C ASN A 162 9.30 -10.75 9.19
N ARG A 163 10.10 -10.03 8.38
CA ARG A 163 11.56 -10.06 8.47
C ARG A 163 12.09 -9.36 9.72
N THR A 164 11.56 -8.19 10.00
CA THR A 164 12.01 -7.40 11.17
C THR A 164 11.59 -8.02 12.49
N GLY A 165 10.51 -8.81 12.51
CA GLY A 165 9.87 -9.27 13.74
C GLY A 165 8.90 -8.25 14.33
N LEU A 166 8.57 -7.18 13.59
CA LEU A 166 7.65 -6.13 14.02
C LEU A 166 6.23 -6.68 14.29
N ALA A 167 5.65 -7.36 13.29
CA ALA A 167 4.36 -8.01 13.42
C ALA A 167 4.31 -9.28 12.54
N PRO A 168 4.96 -10.38 12.95
CA PRO A 168 5.00 -11.60 12.15
C PRO A 168 3.61 -12.25 12.04
N GLY A 169 3.18 -12.51 10.80
CA GLY A 169 1.90 -13.15 10.50
C GLY A 169 1.99 -14.12 9.31
N LYS A 170 1.01 -15.02 9.18
CA LYS A 170 0.94 -16.02 8.10
C LYS A 170 0.32 -15.44 6.82
N ASN A 171 -0.52 -14.43 6.97
CA ASN A 171 -1.23 -13.74 5.91
C ASN A 171 -1.30 -12.24 6.17
N VAL A 172 -1.74 -11.47 5.18
CA VAL A 172 -1.81 -10.00 5.25
C VAL A 172 -2.71 -9.52 6.39
N ARG A 173 -3.78 -10.24 6.70
CA ARG A 173 -4.72 -9.88 7.76
C ARG A 173 -4.09 -10.00 9.15
N GLU A 174 -3.41 -11.11 9.41
CA GLU A 174 -2.68 -11.29 10.69
C GLU A 174 -1.61 -10.20 10.88
N VAL A 175 -0.92 -9.80 9.81
CA VAL A 175 0.09 -8.74 9.84
C VAL A 175 -0.58 -7.37 10.07
N GLU A 176 -1.69 -7.07 9.38
CA GLU A 176 -2.46 -5.84 9.60
C GLU A 176 -2.89 -5.71 11.06
N ASP A 177 -3.58 -6.74 11.59
CA ASP A 177 -4.07 -6.75 12.97
C ASP A 177 -2.90 -6.69 13.98
N GLY A 178 -1.77 -7.29 13.65
CA GLY A 178 -0.54 -7.21 14.44
C GLY A 178 0.06 -5.81 14.46
N LEU A 179 0.18 -5.17 13.31
CA LEU A 179 0.72 -3.81 13.18
C LEU A 179 -0.14 -2.79 13.92
N LEU A 180 -1.46 -2.86 13.76
CA LEU A 180 -2.39 -1.97 14.46
C LEU A 180 -2.31 -2.08 15.99
N LYS A 181 -1.85 -3.22 16.52
CA LYS A 181 -1.66 -3.44 17.96
C LYS A 181 -0.34 -2.95 18.51
N VAL A 182 0.72 -2.97 17.68
CA VAL A 182 2.09 -2.75 18.17
C VAL A 182 2.69 -1.41 17.76
N VAL A 183 2.19 -0.79 16.68
CA VAL A 183 2.66 0.53 16.23
C VAL A 183 2.24 1.57 17.26
N PRO A 184 3.19 2.37 17.80
CA PRO A 184 2.84 3.40 18.76
C PRO A 184 1.93 4.48 18.12
N PRO A 185 0.95 5.04 18.87
CA PRO A 185 -0.02 6.00 18.35
C PRO A 185 0.61 7.20 17.63
N ASP A 186 1.76 7.67 18.11
CA ASP A 186 2.49 8.81 17.57
C ASP A 186 2.98 8.56 16.13
N TYR A 187 3.19 7.29 15.75
CA TYR A 187 3.73 6.89 14.45
C TYR A 187 2.69 6.30 13.49
N ILE A 188 1.48 5.99 13.95
CA ILE A 188 0.51 5.19 13.18
C ILE A 188 0.16 5.82 11.82
N ARG A 189 0.10 7.14 11.73
CA ARG A 189 -0.19 7.86 10.47
C ARG A 189 0.88 7.65 9.42
N GLY A 190 2.16 7.77 9.80
CA GLY A 190 3.30 7.59 8.89
C GLY A 190 3.69 6.14 8.68
N ALA A 191 3.32 5.24 9.59
CA ALA A 191 3.79 3.85 9.62
C ALA A 191 3.56 3.10 8.31
N HIS A 192 2.40 3.29 7.68
CA HIS A 192 2.11 2.68 6.38
C HIS A 192 3.15 3.08 5.32
N HIS A 193 3.41 4.37 5.17
CA HIS A 193 4.33 4.89 4.15
C HIS A 193 5.79 4.53 4.47
N TRP A 194 6.25 4.68 5.71
CA TRP A 194 7.60 4.25 6.09
C TRP A 194 7.86 2.79 5.80
N LEU A 195 6.91 1.91 6.15
CA LEU A 195 7.09 0.47 5.95
C LEU A 195 7.06 0.08 4.47
N ILE A 196 6.19 0.71 3.65
CA ILE A 196 6.14 0.41 2.21
C ILE A 196 7.39 0.92 1.50
N LEU A 197 7.83 2.16 1.78
CA LEU A 197 9.04 2.75 1.21
C LEU A 197 10.29 1.98 1.63
N HIS A 198 10.40 1.63 2.92
CA HIS A 198 11.48 0.78 3.41
C HIS A 198 11.51 -0.59 2.70
N GLY A 199 10.34 -1.18 2.46
CA GLY A 199 10.21 -2.42 1.72
C GLY A 199 10.58 -2.30 0.25
N ARG A 200 10.26 -1.17 -0.40
CA ARG A 200 10.59 -0.91 -1.80
C ARG A 200 12.09 -0.70 -2.02
N TYR A 201 12.71 0.12 -1.20
CA TYR A 201 14.03 0.67 -1.49
C TYR A 201 15.17 0.07 -0.67
N THR A 202 14.90 -0.49 0.51
CA THR A 202 15.92 -1.05 1.40
C THR A 202 15.73 -2.55 1.64
N CYS A 203 14.59 -2.94 2.21
CA CYS A 203 14.30 -4.35 2.51
C CYS A 203 13.72 -5.08 1.29
N LYS A 204 14.43 -5.07 0.17
CA LYS A 204 14.01 -5.67 -1.10
C LYS A 204 13.75 -7.18 -0.97
N ALA A 205 12.88 -7.73 -1.84
CA ALA A 205 12.55 -9.15 -1.82
C ALA A 205 13.77 -10.04 -2.09
N ARG A 206 14.51 -9.68 -3.15
CA ARG A 206 15.81 -10.28 -3.49
C ARG A 206 16.91 -9.30 -3.10
N LYS A 207 18.00 -9.79 -2.51
CA LYS A 207 19.17 -8.99 -2.09
C LYS A 207 18.76 -7.74 -1.29
N PRO A 208 18.20 -7.90 -0.06
CA PRO A 208 17.90 -6.76 0.79
C PRO A 208 19.19 -6.01 1.12
N GLU A 209 19.13 -4.68 1.12
CA GLU A 209 20.32 -3.84 1.35
C GLU A 209 20.55 -3.64 2.86
N CYS A 210 20.74 -4.73 3.59
CA CYS A 210 20.93 -4.70 5.05
C CYS A 210 22.21 -3.96 5.46
N TRP A 211 23.19 -3.88 4.58
CA TRP A 211 24.45 -3.17 4.81
C TRP A 211 24.23 -1.66 5.06
N ARG A 212 23.22 -1.04 4.47
CA ARG A 212 22.85 0.37 4.69
C ARG A 212 21.51 0.56 5.43
N CYS A 213 20.90 -0.53 5.93
CA CYS A 213 19.59 -0.47 6.56
C CYS A 213 19.66 0.23 7.93
N PRO A 214 18.87 1.30 8.17
CA PRO A 214 18.91 2.08 9.41
C PRO A 214 18.44 1.30 10.64
N ILE A 215 17.69 0.22 10.45
CA ILE A 215 17.14 -0.62 11.52
C ILE A 215 17.79 -2.02 11.57
N ARG A 216 18.97 -2.17 10.97
CA ARG A 216 19.68 -3.46 10.84
C ARG A 216 19.92 -4.16 12.16
N ASP A 217 20.36 -3.42 13.16
CA ASP A 217 20.73 -3.89 14.50
C ASP A 217 19.51 -4.40 15.27
N ILE A 218 18.36 -3.77 15.10
CA ILE A 218 17.10 -4.15 15.75
C ILE A 218 16.42 -5.33 15.00
N CYS A 219 16.62 -5.43 13.69
CA CYS A 219 15.94 -6.38 12.82
C CYS A 219 16.23 -7.85 13.17
N ARG A 220 15.19 -8.68 13.21
CA ARG A 220 15.26 -10.14 13.53
C ARG A 220 15.52 -11.03 12.32
N PHE A 221 15.73 -10.45 11.12
CA PHE A 221 15.99 -11.24 9.91
C PHE A 221 17.37 -11.93 10.01
N PRO A 222 17.42 -13.29 9.96
CA PRO A 222 18.68 -14.00 10.17
C PRO A 222 19.62 -13.94 8.95
N GLU A 223 19.07 -13.84 7.74
CA GLU A 223 19.81 -13.88 6.46
C GLU A 223 20.15 -12.47 5.97
N LYS A 224 20.75 -11.64 6.84
CA LYS A 224 21.11 -10.25 6.47
C LYS A 224 22.19 -10.23 5.39
N ASN A 225 21.94 -9.49 4.32
CA ASN A 225 22.98 -9.17 3.33
C ASN A 225 23.78 -7.96 3.83
N LEU A 226 25.03 -8.20 4.24
CA LEU A 226 25.90 -7.18 4.85
C LEU A 226 26.92 -6.56 3.89
N SER A 227 26.87 -6.96 2.62
CA SER A 227 27.70 -6.37 1.54
C SER A 227 26.81 -5.81 0.43
N PRO A 228 27.27 -4.78 -0.32
CA PRO A 228 26.57 -4.22 -1.48
C PRO A 228 26.23 -5.20 -2.59
#